data_5cd7035f4a85305db5558443de9e404b
#
_entry.id   5cd7035f4a85305db5558443de9e404b
#
_cell.length_a   1.000
_cell.length_b   1.000
_cell.length_c   1.000
_cell.angle_alpha   90.00
_cell.angle_beta   90.00
_cell.angle_gamma   90.00
#
_symmetry.space_group_name_H-M   'P 1'
#
loop_
_entity.id
_entity.type
_entity.pdbx_description
1 polymer ?
#
loop_
_entity_poly.entity_id
_entity_poly.type
_entity_poly.pdbx_seq_one_letter_code
_entity_poly.pdbx_strand_id
1 'polypeptide(L)'
;MYYIGLDVHKKTISYCVKDAAGRVHQEGKIGSTRLELDCWIRSMPHPRIIAMEATIFTGWIYDHLLPHAEKVKVAHPLMLRAIAAAKKKNDKIDAGKIADCLRCDFLPECHMASTEIRDRRRTLRYRNLLIKQMVQMKNRVSGLLMETGVSYNKQRLHKVGYFAQLMSTNEEVPESIRPLLKLSREMIGRSQKLEYALVSSLERDPLLKERLTRLRTVPGVGPITALTWALEIGDFTRFSSSKQAISYCGLCGDEKSSADKVMRMPLSKQRNKHIQRVLIEAAKLAPRECHELAVIHARGLERGNPNRATLAVARKMVCYMLAVERRKQDFVAAEEFSRRTAAA
;
A
#
# COMPACT_ATOMS: atom_id res chain seq x y z
N MET A 1 12.11 33.12 -6.46
CA MET A 1 11.52 31.82 -6.04
C MET A 1 11.97 31.52 -4.62
N TYR A 2 11.03 31.23 -3.73
CA TYR A 2 11.29 30.83 -2.36
C TYR A 2 11.05 29.33 -2.18
N TYR A 3 11.87 28.71 -1.36
CA TYR A 3 11.86 27.27 -1.08
C TYR A 3 11.57 27.08 0.40
N ILE A 4 10.42 26.47 0.70
CA ILE A 4 9.93 26.33 2.05
C ILE A 4 10.00 24.85 2.45
N GLY A 5 10.75 24.54 3.48
CA GLY A 5 10.79 23.23 4.12
C GLY A 5 9.97 23.22 5.40
N LEU A 6 9.13 22.18 5.55
CA LEU A 6 8.27 21.98 6.70
C LEU A 6 8.65 20.68 7.41
N ASP A 7 8.98 20.76 8.68
CA ASP A 7 9.04 19.60 9.58
C ASP A 7 7.75 19.54 10.40
N VAL A 8 6.93 18.51 10.12
CA VAL A 8 5.54 18.42 10.57
C VAL A 8 5.40 17.46 11.74
N HIS A 9 4.99 18.01 12.88
CA HIS A 9 4.64 17.26 14.09
C HIS A 9 3.14 17.37 14.43
N LYS A 10 2.67 16.58 15.41
CA LYS A 10 1.26 16.53 15.81
C LYS A 10 0.70 17.88 16.26
N LYS A 11 1.48 18.68 16.98
CA LYS A 11 1.03 19.96 17.56
C LYS A 11 1.62 21.17 16.88
N THR A 12 2.74 21.01 16.19
CA THR A 12 3.53 22.11 15.67
C THR A 12 4.17 21.76 14.34
N ILE A 13 4.42 22.78 13.53
CA ILE A 13 5.15 22.69 12.25
C ILE A 13 6.32 23.67 12.36
N SER A 14 7.55 23.17 12.26
CA SER A 14 8.73 24.01 12.10
C SER A 14 8.94 24.29 10.63
N TYR A 15 9.26 25.53 10.30
CA TYR A 15 9.45 25.93 8.89
C TYR A 15 10.76 26.69 8.69
N CYS A 16 11.30 26.56 7.49
CA CYS A 16 12.43 27.35 7.01
C CYS A 16 12.16 27.79 5.57
N VAL A 17 12.25 29.09 5.32
CA VAL A 17 12.09 29.74 4.03
C VAL A 17 13.46 30.17 3.55
N LYS A 18 13.88 29.70 2.36
CA LYS A 18 15.14 30.06 1.73
C LYS A 18 14.93 30.70 0.38
N ASP A 19 15.80 31.64 0.01
CA ASP A 19 15.86 32.20 -1.34
C ASP A 19 16.61 31.25 -2.31
N ALA A 20 16.70 31.61 -3.57
CA ALA A 20 17.40 30.82 -4.59
C ALA A 20 18.91 30.66 -4.30
N ALA A 21 19.52 31.60 -3.58
CA ALA A 21 20.91 31.53 -3.15
C ALA A 21 21.13 30.67 -1.90
N GLY A 22 20.05 30.17 -1.27
CA GLY A 22 20.11 29.36 -0.09
C GLY A 22 20.19 30.16 1.23
N ARG A 23 20.06 31.49 1.18
CA ARG A 23 20.02 32.34 2.38
C ARG A 23 18.66 32.18 3.05
N VAL A 24 18.68 32.08 4.36
CA VAL A 24 17.45 32.02 5.17
C VAL A 24 16.76 33.38 5.11
N HIS A 25 15.55 33.40 4.56
CA HIS A 25 14.69 34.58 4.54
C HIS A 25 13.88 34.67 5.84
N GLN A 26 13.31 33.55 6.26
CA GLN A 26 12.52 33.44 7.47
C GLN A 26 12.53 31.99 7.99
N GLU A 27 12.46 31.84 9.29
CA GLU A 27 12.29 30.54 9.93
C GLU A 27 11.50 30.69 11.24
N GLY A 28 10.85 29.64 11.65
CA GLY A 28 10.04 29.68 12.87
C GLY A 28 9.25 28.40 13.12
N LYS A 29 8.26 28.55 13.97
CA LYS A 29 7.35 27.47 14.37
C LYS A 29 5.93 27.99 14.47
N ILE A 30 4.99 27.21 13.96
CA ILE A 30 3.54 27.49 14.01
C ILE A 30 2.81 26.27 14.59
N GLY A 31 1.57 26.47 15.01
CA GLY A 31 0.70 25.36 15.39
C GLY A 31 0.24 24.55 14.18
N SER A 32 -0.07 23.27 14.41
CA SER A 32 -0.51 22.35 13.37
C SER A 32 -2.04 22.37 13.22
N THR A 33 -2.63 23.56 13.10
CA THR A 33 -4.06 23.77 12.85
C THR A 33 -4.30 24.43 11.48
N ARG A 34 -5.50 24.26 10.92
CA ARG A 34 -5.84 24.92 9.64
C ARG A 34 -5.76 26.43 9.73
N LEU A 35 -6.29 27.01 10.81
CA LEU A 35 -6.30 28.46 11.03
C LEU A 35 -4.87 29.04 11.10
N GLU A 36 -3.97 28.41 11.87
CA GLU A 36 -2.60 28.88 11.99
C GLU A 36 -1.83 28.70 10.68
N LEU A 37 -2.12 27.63 9.94
CA LEU A 37 -1.54 27.39 8.62
C LEU A 37 -2.03 28.43 7.60
N ASP A 38 -3.30 28.84 7.65
CA ASP A 38 -3.87 29.91 6.80
C ASP A 38 -3.23 31.28 7.11
N CYS A 39 -3.13 31.63 8.37
CA CYS A 39 -2.49 32.89 8.78
C CYS A 39 -1.01 32.91 8.34
N TRP A 40 -0.31 31.82 8.57
CA TRP A 40 1.10 31.68 8.20
C TRP A 40 1.31 31.75 6.69
N ILE A 41 0.57 30.96 5.88
CA ILE A 41 0.81 30.91 4.45
C ILE A 41 0.54 32.24 3.73
N ARG A 42 -0.40 33.05 4.25
CA ARG A 42 -0.66 34.39 3.71
C ARG A 42 0.48 35.36 3.96
N SER A 43 1.26 35.18 5.01
CA SER A 43 2.43 36.02 5.32
C SER A 43 3.70 35.61 4.61
N MET A 44 3.71 34.45 3.93
CA MET A 44 4.90 33.92 3.27
C MET A 44 5.11 34.54 1.88
N PRO A 45 6.37 34.76 1.47
CA PRO A 45 6.71 35.42 0.19
C PRO A 45 6.32 34.57 -1.03
N HIS A 46 6.10 35.24 -2.17
CA HIS A 46 5.81 34.64 -3.46
C HIS A 46 6.92 34.97 -4.49
N PRO A 47 7.08 34.17 -5.57
CA PRO A 47 6.54 32.82 -5.77
C PRO A 47 7.25 31.78 -4.90
N ARG A 48 6.56 30.71 -4.51
CA ARG A 48 7.08 29.73 -3.56
C ARG A 48 6.77 28.26 -3.95
N ILE A 49 7.69 27.38 -3.57
CA ILE A 49 7.55 25.94 -3.59
C ILE A 49 7.70 25.41 -2.17
N ILE A 50 6.86 24.46 -1.78
CA ILE A 50 6.81 23.93 -0.42
C ILE A 50 7.15 22.44 -0.43
N ALA A 51 7.92 21.98 0.56
CA ALA A 51 8.17 20.55 0.76
C ALA A 51 8.00 20.17 2.23
N MET A 52 7.59 18.90 2.45
CA MET A 52 7.47 18.29 3.77
C MET A 52 7.84 16.82 3.73
N GLU A 53 8.23 16.24 4.85
CA GLU A 53 8.40 14.79 4.98
C GLU A 53 7.05 14.08 5.06
N ALA A 54 6.93 12.87 4.47
CA ALA A 54 5.72 12.08 4.53
C ALA A 54 5.46 11.57 5.97
N THR A 55 4.37 12.05 6.56
CA THR A 55 3.86 11.67 7.88
C THR A 55 2.38 11.28 7.79
N ILE A 56 1.76 10.92 8.91
CA ILE A 56 0.31 10.68 8.96
C ILE A 56 -0.51 11.96 8.70
N PHE A 57 0.08 13.14 8.86
CA PHE A 57 -0.57 14.44 8.69
C PHE A 57 -0.46 14.98 7.26
N THR A 58 0.45 14.44 6.45
CA THR A 58 0.81 14.98 5.13
C THR A 58 -0.41 15.21 4.23
N GLY A 59 -1.38 14.29 4.23
CA GLY A 59 -2.51 14.36 3.31
C GLY A 59 -3.29 15.67 3.39
N TRP A 60 -3.72 16.07 4.58
CA TRP A 60 -4.53 17.28 4.73
C TRP A 60 -3.70 18.56 4.62
N ILE A 61 -2.43 18.55 5.07
CA ILE A 61 -1.53 19.70 4.93
C ILE A 61 -1.19 19.95 3.45
N TYR A 62 -0.90 18.88 2.71
CA TYR A 62 -0.67 18.93 1.27
C TYR A 62 -1.84 19.57 0.53
N ASP A 63 -3.06 19.07 0.76
CA ASP A 63 -4.27 19.60 0.11
C ASP A 63 -4.52 21.07 0.47
N HIS A 64 -4.25 21.41 1.73
CA HIS A 64 -4.43 22.76 2.23
C HIS A 64 -3.45 23.77 1.63
N LEU A 65 -2.19 23.37 1.43
CA LEU A 65 -1.16 24.24 0.89
C LEU A 65 -1.11 24.29 -0.64
N LEU A 66 -1.68 23.29 -1.32
CA LEU A 66 -1.60 23.17 -2.77
C LEU A 66 -2.14 24.41 -3.52
N PRO A 67 -3.25 25.07 -3.12
CA PRO A 67 -3.72 26.28 -3.76
C PRO A 67 -2.84 27.52 -3.54
N HIS A 68 -1.91 27.46 -2.60
CA HIS A 68 -1.12 28.60 -2.14
C HIS A 68 0.35 28.54 -2.56
N ALA A 69 0.74 27.60 -3.38
CA ALA A 69 2.12 27.41 -3.84
C ALA A 69 2.17 26.96 -5.29
N GLU A 70 3.25 27.28 -6.01
CA GLU A 70 3.50 26.79 -7.36
C GLU A 70 3.56 25.25 -7.39
N LYS A 71 4.15 24.66 -6.36
CA LYS A 71 4.21 23.21 -6.15
C LYS A 71 4.30 22.89 -4.66
N VAL A 72 3.69 21.78 -4.27
CA VAL A 72 3.89 21.16 -2.96
C VAL A 72 4.47 19.77 -3.19
N LYS A 73 5.63 19.49 -2.62
CA LYS A 73 6.34 18.21 -2.75
C LYS A 73 6.38 17.48 -1.41
N VAL A 74 6.38 16.15 -1.46
CA VAL A 74 6.44 15.31 -0.26
C VAL A 74 7.66 14.40 -0.35
N ALA A 75 8.53 14.44 0.65
CA ALA A 75 9.75 13.66 0.70
C ALA A 75 9.53 12.26 1.28
N HIS A 76 10.25 11.28 0.74
CA HIS A 76 10.26 9.92 1.26
C HIS A 76 11.11 9.84 2.55
N PRO A 77 10.55 9.43 3.72
CA PRO A 77 11.24 9.54 5.01
C PRO A 77 12.58 8.81 5.07
N LEU A 78 12.62 7.56 4.59
CA LEU A 78 13.84 6.75 4.66
C LEU A 78 14.95 7.28 3.75
N MET A 79 14.59 7.78 2.58
CA MET A 79 15.58 8.33 1.64
C MET A 79 16.03 9.72 2.08
N LEU A 80 15.11 10.54 2.59
CA LEU A 80 15.47 11.84 3.15
C LEU A 80 16.44 11.69 4.34
N ARG A 81 16.22 10.70 5.22
CA ARG A 81 17.14 10.39 6.32
C ARG A 81 18.53 10.03 5.82
N ALA A 82 18.66 9.29 4.74
CA ALA A 82 19.96 8.90 4.18
C ALA A 82 20.72 10.11 3.62
N ILE A 83 20.01 11.08 3.03
CA ILE A 83 20.59 12.27 2.40
C ILE A 83 20.89 13.36 3.47
N ALA A 84 19.97 13.55 4.41
CA ALA A 84 19.99 14.65 5.35
C ALA A 84 20.51 14.26 6.76
N ALA A 85 21.34 13.22 6.86
CA ALA A 85 21.91 12.78 8.12
C ALA A 85 22.76 13.90 8.78
N ALA A 86 22.56 14.15 10.07
CA ALA A 86 23.35 15.12 10.84
C ALA A 86 23.58 14.64 12.26
N LYS A 87 24.72 15.06 12.85
CA LYS A 87 25.06 14.81 14.25
C LYS A 87 24.11 15.50 15.24
N LYS A 88 23.66 16.71 14.89
CA LYS A 88 22.66 17.47 15.69
C LYS A 88 21.31 17.39 15.00
N LYS A 89 20.29 16.97 15.74
CA LYS A 89 18.92 16.86 15.26
C LYS A 89 18.03 17.78 16.07
N ASN A 90 17.36 18.72 15.39
CA ASN A 90 16.24 19.48 15.92
C ASN A 90 15.30 19.87 14.76
N ASP A 91 14.05 20.16 15.07
CA ASP A 91 12.99 20.47 14.12
C ASP A 91 13.35 21.62 13.14
N LYS A 92 14.08 22.65 13.63
CA LYS A 92 14.54 23.78 12.81
C LYS A 92 15.57 23.36 11.75
N ILE A 93 16.55 22.53 12.15
CA ILE A 93 17.58 21.99 11.26
C ILE A 93 16.92 21.07 10.23
N ASP A 94 15.95 20.25 10.62
CA ASP A 94 15.28 19.32 9.72
C ASP A 94 14.40 20.06 8.69
N ALA A 95 13.68 21.12 9.07
CA ALA A 95 13.00 22.02 8.13
C ALA A 95 13.97 22.72 7.16
N GLY A 96 15.12 23.20 7.66
CA GLY A 96 16.16 23.82 6.84
C GLY A 96 16.74 22.87 5.78
N LYS A 97 16.97 21.60 6.13
CA LYS A 97 17.46 20.57 5.20
C LYS A 97 16.43 20.21 4.13
N ILE A 98 15.14 20.14 4.51
CA ILE A 98 14.06 19.92 3.54
C ILE A 98 14.04 21.07 2.52
N ALA A 99 14.19 22.33 2.98
CA ALA A 99 14.29 23.49 2.10
C ALA A 99 15.52 23.43 1.16
N ASP A 100 16.68 23.01 1.68
CA ASP A 100 17.88 22.83 0.85
C ASP A 100 17.74 21.72 -0.17
N CYS A 101 17.24 20.54 0.22
CA CYS A 101 16.98 19.45 -0.72
C CYS A 101 15.99 19.87 -1.81
N LEU A 102 14.96 20.65 -1.43
CA LEU A 102 13.97 21.17 -2.38
C LEU A 102 14.62 22.16 -3.36
N ARG A 103 15.41 23.11 -2.87
CA ARG A 103 16.09 24.13 -3.66
C ARG A 103 17.09 23.54 -4.65
N CYS A 104 17.83 22.53 -4.24
CA CYS A 104 18.83 21.85 -5.06
C CYS A 104 18.22 20.78 -6.00
N ASP A 105 16.88 20.67 -6.07
CA ASP A 105 16.15 19.61 -6.79
C ASP A 105 16.63 18.18 -6.44
N PHE A 106 17.05 18.00 -5.20
CA PHE A 106 17.56 16.74 -4.66
C PHE A 106 16.62 16.10 -3.62
N LEU A 107 15.34 16.52 -3.64
CA LEU A 107 14.33 15.98 -2.74
C LEU A 107 13.91 14.58 -3.22
N PRO A 108 14.02 13.52 -2.38
CA PRO A 108 13.53 12.19 -2.74
C PRO A 108 12.00 12.15 -2.69
N GLU A 109 11.36 12.54 -3.78
CA GLU A 109 9.93 12.82 -3.83
C GLU A 109 9.07 11.54 -3.76
N CYS A 110 8.00 11.59 -2.96
CA CYS A 110 6.92 10.62 -2.94
C CYS A 110 5.75 11.09 -3.79
N HIS A 111 5.20 10.21 -4.61
CA HIS A 111 3.96 10.48 -5.32
C HIS A 111 2.78 10.66 -4.37
N MET A 112 2.12 11.80 -4.43
CA MET A 112 0.87 12.06 -3.73
C MET A 112 -0.33 11.69 -4.61
N ALA A 113 -1.08 10.69 -4.19
CA ALA A 113 -2.34 10.35 -4.86
C ALA A 113 -3.39 11.44 -4.61
N SER A 114 -4.38 11.56 -5.50
CA SER A 114 -5.49 12.49 -5.31
C SER A 114 -6.27 12.21 -4.01
N THR A 115 -6.99 13.21 -3.51
CA THR A 115 -7.78 13.11 -2.28
C THR A 115 -8.79 11.98 -2.37
N GLU A 116 -9.46 11.85 -3.51
CA GLU A 116 -10.46 10.81 -3.76
C GLU A 116 -9.84 9.40 -3.65
N ILE A 117 -8.66 9.21 -4.20
CA ILE A 117 -7.94 7.93 -4.12
C ILE A 117 -7.44 7.68 -2.69
N ARG A 118 -6.96 8.72 -1.99
CA ARG A 118 -6.50 8.57 -0.60
C ARG A 118 -7.63 8.19 0.35
N ASP A 119 -8.82 8.72 0.17
CA ASP A 119 -10.00 8.43 1.00
C ASP A 119 -10.41 6.96 0.83
N ARG A 120 -10.54 6.49 -0.42
CA ARG A 120 -10.86 5.10 -0.74
C ARG A 120 -9.77 4.13 -0.29
N ARG A 121 -8.50 4.53 -0.42
CA ARG A 121 -7.35 3.77 0.11
C ARG A 121 -7.42 3.62 1.63
N ARG A 122 -7.89 4.64 2.35
CA ARG A 122 -8.12 4.59 3.79
C ARG A 122 -9.15 3.52 4.14
N THR A 123 -10.28 3.48 3.43
CA THR A 123 -11.32 2.45 3.56
C THR A 123 -10.75 1.05 3.33
N LEU A 124 -9.99 0.83 2.25
CA LEU A 124 -9.36 -0.46 1.96
C LEU A 124 -8.34 -0.87 3.04
N ARG A 125 -7.53 0.07 3.53
CA ARG A 125 -6.56 -0.21 4.59
C ARG A 125 -7.24 -0.52 5.92
N TYR A 126 -8.36 0.13 6.21
CA TYR A 126 -9.19 -0.19 7.37
C TYR A 126 -9.79 -1.60 7.27
N ARG A 127 -10.30 -1.97 6.10
CA ARG A 127 -10.70 -3.36 5.81
C ARG A 127 -9.58 -4.36 6.09
N ASN A 128 -8.34 -4.05 5.66
CA ASN A 128 -7.20 -4.92 5.92
C ASN A 128 -6.86 -5.04 7.42
N LEU A 129 -7.10 -3.99 8.21
CA LEU A 129 -7.00 -4.03 9.67
C LEU A 129 -8.04 -4.98 10.27
N LEU A 130 -9.31 -4.88 9.84
CA LEU A 130 -10.39 -5.78 10.30
C LEU A 130 -10.06 -7.24 10.03
N ILE A 131 -9.54 -7.57 8.85
CA ILE A 131 -9.12 -8.94 8.52
C ILE A 131 -8.01 -9.42 9.46
N LYS A 132 -7.03 -8.57 9.76
CA LYS A 132 -5.95 -8.92 10.69
C LYS A 132 -6.50 -9.22 12.10
N GLN A 133 -7.39 -8.38 12.60
CA GLN A 133 -8.03 -8.57 13.90
C GLN A 133 -8.89 -9.85 13.92
N MET A 134 -9.64 -10.10 12.85
CA MET A 134 -10.45 -11.32 12.73
C MET A 134 -9.58 -12.59 12.73
N VAL A 135 -8.42 -12.57 12.04
CA VAL A 135 -7.48 -13.71 12.07
C VAL A 135 -6.90 -13.90 13.47
N GLN A 136 -6.54 -12.83 14.17
CA GLN A 136 -6.08 -12.90 15.56
C GLN A 136 -7.15 -13.50 16.46
N MET A 137 -8.41 -13.10 16.32
CA MET A 137 -9.52 -13.66 17.08
C MET A 137 -9.75 -15.14 16.77
N LYS A 138 -9.68 -15.56 15.51
CA LYS A 138 -9.76 -16.97 15.11
C LYS A 138 -8.65 -17.81 15.75
N ASN A 139 -7.43 -17.30 15.77
CA ASN A 139 -6.30 -17.97 16.42
C ASN A 139 -6.51 -18.05 17.94
N ARG A 140 -7.09 -17.02 18.57
CA ARG A 140 -7.41 -17.05 20.00
C ARG A 140 -8.45 -18.10 20.35
N VAL A 141 -9.50 -18.26 19.51
CA VAL A 141 -10.49 -19.35 19.66
C VAL A 141 -9.80 -20.71 19.61
N SER A 142 -8.92 -20.95 18.63
CA SER A 142 -8.16 -22.19 18.55
C SER A 142 -7.24 -22.39 19.77
N GLY A 143 -6.61 -21.31 20.24
CA GLY A 143 -5.75 -21.34 21.44
C GLY A 143 -6.48 -21.74 22.70
N LEU A 144 -7.68 -21.18 22.96
CA LEU A 144 -8.50 -21.52 24.13
C LEU A 144 -8.91 -23.00 24.14
N LEU A 145 -9.30 -23.55 22.98
CA LEU A 145 -9.65 -24.98 22.88
C LEU A 145 -8.43 -25.88 23.08
N MET A 146 -7.26 -25.52 22.55
CA MET A 146 -6.03 -26.29 22.77
C MET A 146 -5.55 -26.22 24.21
N GLU A 147 -5.64 -25.05 24.86
CA GLU A 147 -5.26 -24.82 26.24
C GLU A 147 -6.08 -25.71 27.22
N THR A 148 -7.33 -25.98 26.86
CA THR A 148 -8.25 -26.79 27.67
C THR A 148 -8.35 -28.24 27.22
N GLY A 149 -7.51 -28.68 26.27
CA GLY A 149 -7.49 -30.07 25.81
C GLY A 149 -8.68 -30.50 24.93
N VAL A 150 -9.53 -29.54 24.52
CA VAL A 150 -10.72 -29.85 23.73
C VAL A 150 -10.34 -30.21 22.28
N SER A 151 -10.78 -31.39 21.85
CA SER A 151 -10.58 -31.83 20.46
C SER A 151 -11.52 -31.12 19.50
N TYR A 152 -10.97 -30.65 18.35
CA TYR A 152 -11.77 -29.97 17.32
C TYR A 152 -11.19 -30.14 15.89
N ASN A 153 -12.05 -30.02 14.90
CA ASN A 153 -11.63 -30.01 13.51
C ASN A 153 -11.21 -28.60 13.08
N LYS A 154 -9.91 -28.38 12.87
CA LYS A 154 -9.31 -27.09 12.51
C LYS A 154 -9.93 -26.44 11.28
N GLN A 155 -10.28 -27.23 10.25
CA GLN A 155 -10.83 -26.69 8.98
C GLN A 155 -12.29 -26.27 9.13
N ARG A 156 -13.02 -26.87 10.07
CA ARG A 156 -14.44 -26.62 10.31
C ARG A 156 -14.72 -25.66 11.46
N LEU A 157 -13.75 -25.39 12.34
CA LEU A 157 -13.91 -24.63 13.59
C LEU A 157 -14.67 -23.32 13.43
N HIS A 158 -14.41 -22.60 12.34
CA HIS A 158 -15.05 -21.30 12.10
C HIS A 158 -16.31 -21.38 11.21
N LYS A 159 -16.78 -22.57 10.84
CA LYS A 159 -18.09 -22.75 10.19
C LYS A 159 -19.19 -22.64 11.25
N VAL A 160 -20.29 -21.96 10.92
CA VAL A 160 -21.36 -21.62 11.86
C VAL A 160 -21.94 -22.90 12.51
N GLY A 161 -22.35 -23.87 11.69
CA GLY A 161 -22.95 -25.11 12.19
C GLY A 161 -22.01 -25.95 13.06
N TYR A 162 -20.74 -26.12 12.64
CA TYR A 162 -19.77 -26.87 13.42
C TYR A 162 -19.47 -26.22 14.78
N PHE A 163 -19.32 -24.88 14.79
CA PHE A 163 -19.10 -24.15 16.04
C PHE A 163 -20.29 -24.25 16.98
N ALA A 164 -21.52 -24.14 16.46
CA ALA A 164 -22.74 -24.34 17.27
C ALA A 164 -22.80 -25.75 17.84
N GLN A 165 -22.53 -26.77 17.01
CA GLN A 165 -22.47 -28.18 17.48
C GLN A 165 -21.41 -28.37 18.56
N LEU A 166 -20.18 -27.84 18.37
CA LEU A 166 -19.12 -27.91 19.38
C LEU A 166 -19.53 -27.30 20.70
N MET A 167 -20.30 -26.20 20.65
CA MET A 167 -20.77 -25.52 21.87
C MET A 167 -21.96 -26.17 22.55
N SER A 168 -22.77 -26.97 21.83
CA SER A 168 -23.99 -27.60 22.39
C SER A 168 -23.77 -29.03 22.83
N THR A 169 -22.95 -29.80 22.12
CA THR A 169 -22.82 -31.26 22.32
C THR A 169 -21.50 -31.68 22.96
N ASN A 170 -20.48 -30.80 22.99
CA ASN A 170 -19.20 -31.19 23.58
C ASN A 170 -19.10 -30.77 25.04
N GLU A 171 -19.28 -31.76 25.95
CA GLU A 171 -19.16 -31.58 27.40
C GLU A 171 -17.73 -31.29 27.87
N GLU A 172 -16.74 -31.63 27.04
CA GLU A 172 -15.31 -31.31 27.29
C GLU A 172 -14.99 -29.80 27.26
N VAL A 173 -15.87 -28.98 26.67
CA VAL A 173 -15.67 -27.54 26.66
C VAL A 173 -15.98 -26.95 28.02
N PRO A 174 -14.97 -26.48 28.77
CA PRO A 174 -15.18 -25.94 30.11
C PRO A 174 -16.12 -24.74 30.13
N GLU A 175 -16.96 -24.65 31.15
CA GLU A 175 -17.87 -23.50 31.33
C GLU A 175 -17.15 -22.15 31.39
N SER A 176 -15.93 -22.12 31.92
CA SER A 176 -15.10 -20.88 32.00
C SER A 176 -14.74 -20.25 30.66
N ILE A 177 -14.59 -21.07 29.60
CA ILE A 177 -14.23 -20.53 28.26
C ILE A 177 -15.43 -20.37 27.33
N ARG A 178 -16.59 -20.94 27.62
CA ARG A 178 -17.79 -20.83 26.77
C ARG A 178 -18.19 -19.38 26.47
N PRO A 179 -18.25 -18.46 27.45
CA PRO A 179 -18.54 -17.04 27.17
C PRO A 179 -17.51 -16.40 26.26
N LEU A 180 -16.22 -16.72 26.44
CA LEU A 180 -15.11 -16.16 25.62
C LEU A 180 -15.18 -16.65 24.17
N LEU A 181 -15.52 -17.94 23.97
CA LEU A 181 -15.73 -18.51 22.64
C LEU A 181 -16.93 -17.88 21.93
N LYS A 182 -18.07 -17.70 22.65
CA LYS A 182 -19.29 -17.05 22.13
C LYS A 182 -18.99 -15.61 21.72
N LEU A 183 -18.37 -14.82 22.60
CA LEU A 183 -17.98 -13.43 22.32
C LEU A 183 -17.04 -13.33 21.10
N SER A 184 -16.01 -14.20 21.06
CA SER A 184 -15.07 -14.24 19.94
C SER A 184 -15.78 -14.55 18.61
N ARG A 185 -16.74 -15.47 18.63
CA ARG A 185 -17.54 -15.83 17.45
C ARG A 185 -18.41 -14.68 16.97
N GLU A 186 -19.03 -13.97 17.89
CA GLU A 186 -19.84 -12.80 17.58
C GLU A 186 -18.99 -11.69 16.93
N MET A 187 -17.83 -11.39 17.51
CA MET A 187 -16.90 -10.41 16.97
C MET A 187 -16.40 -10.78 15.57
N ILE A 188 -16.09 -12.07 15.33
CA ILE A 188 -15.73 -12.57 13.99
C ILE A 188 -16.90 -12.33 13.02
N GLY A 189 -18.13 -12.66 13.39
CA GLY A 189 -19.30 -12.47 12.54
C GLY A 189 -19.58 -11.00 12.22
N ARG A 190 -19.48 -10.10 13.20
CA ARG A 190 -19.60 -8.66 13.01
C ARG A 190 -18.51 -8.12 12.06
N SER A 191 -17.26 -8.56 12.27
CA SER A 191 -16.13 -8.15 11.42
C SER A 191 -16.30 -8.59 9.97
N GLN A 192 -16.85 -9.81 9.74
CA GLN A 192 -17.15 -10.30 8.39
C GLN A 192 -18.21 -9.46 7.67
N LYS A 193 -19.30 -9.09 8.39
CA LYS A 193 -20.33 -8.20 7.82
C LYS A 193 -19.79 -6.83 7.46
N LEU A 194 -18.97 -6.22 8.35
CA LEU A 194 -18.32 -4.94 8.09
C LEU A 194 -17.33 -5.02 6.91
N GLU A 195 -16.54 -6.08 6.84
CA GLU A 195 -15.61 -6.31 5.74
C GLU A 195 -16.35 -6.36 4.40
N TYR A 196 -17.42 -7.14 4.32
CA TYR A 196 -18.26 -7.23 3.14
C TYR A 196 -18.84 -5.87 2.74
N ALA A 197 -19.37 -5.10 3.69
CA ALA A 197 -19.92 -3.77 3.44
C ALA A 197 -18.86 -2.81 2.89
N LEU A 198 -17.64 -2.80 3.46
CA LEU A 198 -16.54 -1.95 2.99
C LEU A 198 -16.09 -2.32 1.57
N VAL A 199 -15.97 -3.61 1.27
CA VAL A 199 -15.60 -4.07 -0.08
C VAL A 199 -16.69 -3.70 -1.08
N SER A 200 -17.96 -4.00 -0.77
CA SER A 200 -19.10 -3.69 -1.64
C SER A 200 -19.22 -2.18 -1.91
N SER A 201 -18.96 -1.32 -0.92
CA SER A 201 -18.98 0.13 -1.12
C SER A 201 -17.91 0.59 -2.12
N LEU A 202 -16.70 0.02 -2.03
CA LEU A 202 -15.60 0.33 -2.97
C LEU A 202 -15.83 -0.24 -4.38
N GLU A 203 -16.44 -1.43 -4.50
CA GLU A 203 -16.75 -2.03 -5.82
C GLU A 203 -17.85 -1.26 -6.56
N ARG A 204 -18.79 -0.66 -5.84
CA ARG A 204 -19.88 0.15 -6.41
C ARG A 204 -19.48 1.60 -6.68
N ASP A 205 -18.29 2.01 -6.23
CA ASP A 205 -17.83 3.38 -6.41
C ASP A 205 -17.66 3.72 -7.90
N PRO A 206 -18.35 4.77 -8.40
CA PRO A 206 -18.31 5.15 -9.82
C PRO A 206 -16.90 5.42 -10.34
N LEU A 207 -16.01 6.00 -9.49
CA LEU A 207 -14.63 6.29 -9.85
C LEU A 207 -13.81 5.02 -10.12
N LEU A 208 -14.16 3.92 -9.48
CA LEU A 208 -13.40 2.68 -9.54
C LEU A 208 -14.02 1.63 -10.47
N LYS A 209 -15.35 1.65 -10.65
CA LYS A 209 -16.12 0.56 -11.26
C LYS A 209 -15.56 0.08 -12.60
N GLU A 210 -15.36 0.96 -13.56
CA GLU A 210 -14.86 0.62 -14.89
C GLU A 210 -13.43 0.05 -14.82
N ARG A 211 -12.58 0.69 -14.01
CA ARG A 211 -11.20 0.28 -13.78
C ARG A 211 -11.13 -1.12 -13.16
N LEU A 212 -11.96 -1.41 -12.16
CA LEU A 212 -12.03 -2.71 -11.50
C LEU A 212 -12.53 -3.80 -12.44
N THR A 213 -13.54 -3.51 -13.26
CA THR A 213 -14.07 -4.47 -14.26
C THR A 213 -12.96 -4.92 -15.19
N ARG A 214 -12.21 -3.99 -15.79
CA ARG A 214 -11.07 -4.33 -16.66
C ARG A 214 -9.95 -5.08 -15.94
N LEU A 215 -9.55 -4.65 -14.75
CA LEU A 215 -8.50 -5.34 -13.98
C LEU A 215 -8.86 -6.79 -13.65
N ARG A 216 -10.12 -7.07 -13.41
CA ARG A 216 -10.61 -8.43 -13.10
C ARG A 216 -10.61 -9.39 -14.29
N THR A 217 -10.39 -8.92 -15.50
CA THR A 217 -10.17 -9.78 -16.67
C THR A 217 -8.78 -10.42 -16.67
N VAL A 218 -7.84 -9.88 -15.89
CA VAL A 218 -6.49 -10.46 -15.77
C VAL A 218 -6.55 -11.73 -14.90
N PRO A 219 -6.00 -12.87 -15.38
CA PRO A 219 -6.01 -14.16 -14.67
C PRO A 219 -5.49 -14.04 -13.23
N GLY A 220 -6.22 -14.62 -12.27
CA GLY A 220 -5.91 -14.59 -10.84
C GLY A 220 -6.24 -13.27 -10.13
N VAL A 221 -6.76 -12.26 -10.82
CA VAL A 221 -7.09 -10.96 -10.24
C VAL A 221 -8.54 -10.94 -9.75
N GLY A 222 -8.74 -11.27 -8.48
CA GLY A 222 -10.03 -11.14 -7.81
C GLY A 222 -10.33 -9.70 -7.34
N PRO A 223 -11.51 -9.46 -6.73
CA PRO A 223 -11.96 -8.13 -6.30
C PRO A 223 -10.96 -7.40 -5.42
N ILE A 224 -10.40 -8.06 -4.42
CA ILE A 224 -9.44 -7.46 -3.47
C ILE A 224 -8.12 -7.11 -4.15
N THR A 225 -7.66 -7.92 -5.09
CA THR A 225 -6.44 -7.63 -5.85
C THR A 225 -6.65 -6.43 -6.75
N ALA A 226 -7.78 -6.36 -7.47
CA ALA A 226 -8.14 -5.22 -8.32
C ALA A 226 -8.28 -3.93 -7.51
N LEU A 227 -9.01 -3.94 -6.38
CA LEU A 227 -9.15 -2.81 -5.47
C LEU A 227 -7.79 -2.35 -4.92
N THR A 228 -6.96 -3.30 -4.48
CA THR A 228 -5.64 -2.95 -3.94
C THR A 228 -4.76 -2.34 -5.02
N TRP A 229 -4.77 -2.89 -6.23
CA TRP A 229 -4.05 -2.32 -7.36
C TRP A 229 -4.54 -0.90 -7.65
N ALA A 230 -5.84 -0.72 -7.90
CA ALA A 230 -6.41 0.58 -8.27
C ALA A 230 -6.09 1.66 -7.23
N LEU A 231 -6.16 1.34 -5.95
CA LEU A 231 -5.99 2.30 -4.86
C LEU A 231 -4.53 2.50 -4.43
N GLU A 232 -3.69 1.48 -4.43
CA GLU A 232 -2.28 1.63 -4.03
C GLU A 232 -1.39 2.11 -5.19
N ILE A 233 -1.69 1.76 -6.43
CA ILE A 233 -1.03 2.35 -7.60
C ILE A 233 -1.50 3.80 -7.80
N GLY A 234 -2.80 4.07 -7.67
CA GLY A 234 -3.38 5.37 -7.98
C GLY A 234 -3.25 5.69 -9.47
N ASP A 235 -2.47 6.70 -9.82
CA ASP A 235 -2.14 7.02 -11.20
C ASP A 235 -1.03 6.08 -11.72
N PHE A 236 -1.36 5.26 -12.69
CA PHE A 236 -0.43 4.31 -13.31
C PHE A 236 0.50 4.98 -14.33
N THR A 237 0.16 6.17 -14.84
CA THR A 237 0.97 6.90 -15.84
C THR A 237 2.31 7.35 -15.28
N ARG A 238 2.42 7.50 -13.96
CA ARG A 238 3.65 7.86 -13.26
C ARG A 238 4.79 6.84 -13.41
N PHE A 239 4.51 5.63 -13.87
CA PHE A 239 5.54 4.64 -14.14
C PHE A 239 5.98 4.72 -15.59
N SER A 240 7.23 5.08 -15.86
CA SER A 240 7.80 5.10 -17.21
C SER A 240 8.00 3.68 -17.77
N SER A 241 8.15 2.67 -16.90
CA SER A 241 8.37 1.28 -17.31
C SER A 241 7.69 0.28 -16.37
N SER A 242 7.45 -0.93 -16.88
CA SER A 242 6.97 -2.04 -16.05
C SER A 242 7.94 -2.40 -14.92
N LYS A 243 9.26 -2.20 -15.11
CA LYS A 243 10.27 -2.43 -14.08
C LYS A 243 10.06 -1.54 -12.85
N GLN A 244 9.72 -0.26 -13.06
CA GLN A 244 9.41 0.67 -11.96
C GLN A 244 8.18 0.22 -11.17
N ALA A 245 7.11 -0.19 -11.86
CA ALA A 245 5.90 -0.68 -11.20
C ALA A 245 6.16 -1.98 -10.44
N ILE A 246 6.93 -2.92 -10.99
CA ILE A 246 7.34 -4.16 -10.33
C ILE A 246 8.15 -3.85 -9.06
N SER A 247 9.06 -2.88 -9.12
CA SER A 247 9.84 -2.43 -7.97
C SER A 247 8.94 -1.81 -6.89
N TYR A 248 8.04 -0.89 -7.28
CA TYR A 248 7.06 -0.29 -6.38
C TYR A 248 6.17 -1.34 -5.68
N CYS A 249 5.77 -2.38 -6.41
CA CYS A 249 5.04 -3.51 -5.86
C CYS A 249 5.88 -4.41 -4.93
N GLY A 250 7.20 -4.15 -4.79
CA GLY A 250 8.10 -4.90 -3.91
C GLY A 250 8.41 -6.30 -4.41
N LEU A 251 8.38 -6.51 -5.71
CA LEU A 251 8.66 -7.83 -6.33
C LEU A 251 10.11 -7.94 -6.83
N CYS A 252 10.96 -6.95 -6.55
CA CYS A 252 12.39 -6.96 -6.84
C CYS A 252 13.20 -7.31 -5.59
N GLY A 253 14.32 -8.02 -5.78
CA GLY A 253 15.33 -8.19 -4.74
C GLY A 253 16.13 -6.90 -4.56
N ASP A 254 16.75 -6.76 -3.37
CA ASP A 254 17.83 -5.80 -3.20
C ASP A 254 19.10 -6.34 -3.84
N GLU A 255 19.98 -5.43 -4.24
CA GLU A 255 21.31 -5.72 -4.73
C GLU A 255 22.34 -4.96 -3.88
N LYS A 256 23.37 -5.67 -3.45
CA LYS A 256 24.55 -5.08 -2.82
C LYS A 256 25.74 -5.43 -3.68
N SER A 257 26.13 -4.50 -4.53
CA SER A 257 27.31 -4.65 -5.37
C SER A 257 28.44 -3.80 -4.82
N SER A 258 29.63 -4.40 -4.72
CA SER A 258 30.85 -3.70 -4.34
C SER A 258 31.98 -4.22 -5.23
N ALA A 259 32.64 -3.33 -5.96
CA ALA A 259 33.58 -3.63 -7.01
C ALA A 259 33.00 -4.70 -7.98
N ASP A 260 33.69 -5.79 -8.25
CA ASP A 260 33.26 -6.83 -9.18
C ASP A 260 32.29 -7.87 -8.60
N LYS A 261 31.92 -7.73 -7.32
CA LYS A 261 30.99 -8.67 -6.65
C LYS A 261 29.57 -8.17 -6.64
N VAL A 262 28.70 -8.87 -7.40
CA VAL A 262 27.24 -8.64 -7.37
C VAL A 262 26.59 -9.62 -6.39
N MET A 263 26.11 -9.11 -5.25
CA MET A 263 25.35 -9.91 -4.28
C MET A 263 23.86 -9.62 -4.42
N ARG A 264 23.09 -10.60 -4.88
CA ARG A 264 21.64 -10.54 -4.93
C ARG A 264 21.06 -10.86 -3.56
N MET A 265 20.33 -9.91 -3.00
CA MET A 265 19.70 -10.01 -1.71
C MET A 265 18.23 -10.47 -1.82
N PRO A 266 17.59 -10.87 -0.72
CA PRO A 266 16.14 -11.10 -0.66
C PRO A 266 15.33 -9.90 -1.15
N LEU A 267 14.00 -10.06 -1.23
CA LEU A 267 13.09 -8.97 -1.62
C LEU A 267 13.31 -7.71 -0.78
N SER A 268 13.42 -6.58 -1.45
CA SER A 268 13.60 -5.28 -0.81
C SER A 268 12.50 -4.97 0.21
N LYS A 269 12.91 -4.37 1.34
CA LYS A 269 11.97 -3.87 2.34
C LYS A 269 11.40 -2.50 1.98
N GLN A 270 11.98 -1.81 1.00
CA GLN A 270 11.44 -0.57 0.43
C GLN A 270 10.34 -0.90 -0.58
N ARG A 271 9.12 -1.05 -0.11
CA ARG A 271 8.02 -1.57 -0.92
C ARG A 271 6.65 -1.18 -0.41
N ASN A 272 5.66 -1.20 -1.27
CA ASN A 272 4.26 -1.20 -0.85
C ASN A 272 3.83 -2.61 -0.43
N LYS A 273 3.83 -2.86 0.90
CA LYS A 273 3.49 -4.17 1.48
C LYS A 273 2.05 -4.62 1.20
N HIS A 274 1.13 -3.69 0.96
CA HIS A 274 -0.28 -4.01 0.71
C HIS A 274 -0.44 -4.67 -0.66
N ILE A 275 0.13 -4.05 -1.69
CA ILE A 275 0.05 -4.57 -3.05
C ILE A 275 0.90 -5.83 -3.24
N GLN A 276 2.08 -5.89 -2.62
CA GLN A 276 2.93 -7.08 -2.68
C GLN A 276 2.19 -8.33 -2.21
N ARG A 277 1.50 -8.25 -1.06
CA ARG A 277 0.79 -9.39 -0.47
C ARG A 277 -0.29 -9.92 -1.41
N VAL A 278 -1.15 -9.06 -1.94
CA VAL A 278 -2.26 -9.51 -2.80
C VAL A 278 -1.78 -10.05 -4.14
N LEU A 279 -0.69 -9.49 -4.70
CA LEU A 279 -0.11 -9.99 -5.94
C LEU A 279 0.54 -11.38 -5.77
N ILE A 280 1.21 -11.63 -4.65
CA ILE A 280 1.79 -12.95 -4.35
C ILE A 280 0.66 -13.98 -4.19
N GLU A 281 -0.42 -13.65 -3.48
CA GLU A 281 -1.55 -14.58 -3.35
C GLU A 281 -2.26 -14.82 -4.69
N ALA A 282 -2.48 -13.79 -5.48
CA ALA A 282 -3.05 -13.90 -6.83
C ALA A 282 -2.17 -14.76 -7.75
N ALA A 283 -0.84 -14.59 -7.68
CA ALA A 283 0.10 -15.34 -8.49
C ALA A 283 0.16 -16.85 -8.20
N LYS A 284 -0.34 -17.30 -7.05
CA LYS A 284 -0.48 -18.74 -6.74
C LYS A 284 -1.66 -19.38 -7.50
N LEU A 285 -2.67 -18.58 -7.85
CA LEU A 285 -3.88 -19.06 -8.53
C LEU A 285 -3.81 -18.83 -10.05
N ALA A 286 -3.24 -17.73 -10.48
CA ALA A 286 -3.18 -17.30 -11.87
C ALA A 286 -2.66 -18.36 -12.89
N PRO A 287 -1.69 -19.25 -12.55
CA PRO A 287 -1.28 -20.33 -13.45
C PRO A 287 -2.37 -21.34 -13.79
N ARG A 288 -3.44 -21.42 -13.02
CA ARG A 288 -4.59 -22.30 -13.29
C ARG A 288 -5.54 -21.74 -14.35
N GLU A 289 -5.46 -20.45 -14.59
CA GLU A 289 -6.38 -19.69 -15.44
C GLU A 289 -5.71 -19.21 -16.75
N CYS A 290 -4.37 -19.30 -16.85
CA CYS A 290 -3.63 -18.79 -18.01
C CYS A 290 -2.42 -19.68 -18.33
N HIS A 291 -2.38 -20.23 -19.53
CA HIS A 291 -1.31 -21.11 -19.99
C HIS A 291 0.07 -20.44 -19.96
N GLU A 292 0.20 -19.19 -20.42
CA GLU A 292 1.47 -18.45 -20.37
C GLU A 292 2.02 -18.34 -18.94
N LEU A 293 1.14 -18.07 -17.97
CA LEU A 293 1.52 -18.01 -16.56
C LEU A 293 1.87 -19.38 -15.98
N ALA A 294 1.21 -20.45 -16.44
CA ALA A 294 1.54 -21.83 -16.08
C ALA A 294 2.96 -22.21 -16.56
N VAL A 295 3.29 -21.87 -17.81
CA VAL A 295 4.65 -22.11 -18.38
C VAL A 295 5.72 -21.34 -17.58
N ILE A 296 5.46 -20.06 -17.25
CA ILE A 296 6.38 -19.26 -16.43
C ILE A 296 6.59 -19.90 -15.04
N HIS A 297 5.52 -20.38 -14.42
CA HIS A 297 5.55 -21.04 -13.13
C HIS A 297 6.33 -22.35 -13.18
N ALA A 298 6.05 -23.23 -14.17
CA ALA A 298 6.73 -24.51 -14.37
C ALA A 298 8.24 -24.33 -14.53
N ARG A 299 8.68 -23.43 -15.42
CA ARG A 299 10.10 -23.08 -15.58
C ARG A 299 10.77 -22.59 -14.29
N GLY A 300 10.01 -21.92 -13.42
CA GLY A 300 10.48 -21.48 -12.11
C GLY A 300 10.65 -22.65 -11.12
N LEU A 301 9.75 -23.64 -11.18
CA LEU A 301 9.82 -24.86 -10.37
C LEU A 301 11.00 -25.75 -10.76
N GLU A 302 11.25 -25.93 -12.06
CA GLU A 302 12.42 -26.68 -12.58
C GLU A 302 13.74 -26.15 -12.04
N ARG A 303 13.82 -24.85 -11.74
CA ARG A 303 14.98 -24.21 -11.09
C ARG A 303 15.01 -24.39 -9.57
N GLY A 304 14.14 -25.24 -9.02
CA GLY A 304 14.16 -25.69 -7.62
C GLY A 304 13.65 -24.71 -6.57
N ASN A 305 12.93 -23.63 -6.94
CA ASN A 305 12.45 -22.65 -5.95
C ASN A 305 11.00 -22.19 -6.20
N PRO A 306 10.00 -22.79 -5.50
CA PRO A 306 8.59 -22.43 -5.66
C PRO A 306 8.26 -20.96 -5.40
N ASN A 307 8.95 -20.32 -4.45
CA ASN A 307 8.74 -18.92 -4.15
C ASN A 307 9.23 -18.02 -5.30
N ARG A 308 10.34 -18.36 -5.94
CA ARG A 308 10.83 -17.65 -7.14
C ARG A 308 9.91 -17.85 -8.33
N ALA A 309 9.34 -19.04 -8.50
CA ALA A 309 8.32 -19.31 -9.51
C ALA A 309 7.08 -18.41 -9.32
N THR A 310 6.52 -18.36 -8.13
CA THR A 310 5.42 -17.47 -7.78
C THR A 310 5.75 -16.00 -8.01
N LEU A 311 6.95 -15.55 -7.66
CA LEU A 311 7.39 -14.17 -7.91
C LEU A 311 7.53 -13.84 -9.40
N ALA A 312 7.95 -14.80 -10.23
CA ALA A 312 8.01 -14.61 -11.68
C ALA A 312 6.61 -14.40 -12.27
N VAL A 313 5.64 -15.20 -11.84
CA VAL A 313 4.22 -15.02 -12.19
C VAL A 313 3.71 -13.64 -11.73
N ALA A 314 3.95 -13.28 -10.47
CA ALA A 314 3.51 -11.98 -9.93
C ALA A 314 4.06 -10.79 -10.73
N ARG A 315 5.33 -10.84 -11.16
CA ARG A 315 5.93 -9.80 -12.03
C ARG A 315 5.25 -9.73 -13.39
N LYS A 316 4.94 -10.87 -13.99
CA LYS A 316 4.22 -10.90 -15.28
C LYS A 316 2.79 -10.35 -15.13
N MET A 317 2.10 -10.68 -14.03
CA MET A 317 0.78 -10.11 -13.72
C MET A 317 0.82 -8.58 -13.60
N VAL A 318 1.87 -8.00 -12.99
CA VAL A 318 2.06 -6.53 -12.96
C VAL A 318 2.13 -5.96 -14.38
N CYS A 319 2.85 -6.63 -15.30
CA CYS A 319 2.91 -6.21 -16.70
C CYS A 319 1.53 -6.25 -17.37
N TYR A 320 0.74 -7.30 -17.12
CA TYR A 320 -0.62 -7.43 -17.66
C TYR A 320 -1.55 -6.34 -17.12
N MET A 321 -1.57 -6.14 -15.81
CA MET A 321 -2.41 -5.11 -15.18
C MET A 321 -2.05 -3.70 -15.70
N LEU A 322 -0.77 -3.38 -15.86
CA LEU A 322 -0.34 -2.12 -16.49
C LEU A 322 -0.77 -2.00 -17.95
N ALA A 323 -0.70 -3.09 -18.72
CA ALA A 323 -1.12 -3.08 -20.12
C ALA A 323 -2.62 -2.84 -20.25
N VAL A 324 -3.43 -3.52 -19.43
CA VAL A 324 -4.89 -3.32 -19.34
C VAL A 324 -5.23 -1.85 -19.01
N GLU A 325 -4.54 -1.28 -18.04
CA GLU A 325 -4.75 0.13 -17.65
C GLU A 325 -4.35 1.12 -18.75
N ARG A 326 -3.17 0.93 -19.36
CA ARG A 326 -2.66 1.83 -20.40
C ARG A 326 -3.49 1.79 -21.68
N ARG A 327 -3.93 0.58 -22.07
CA ARG A 327 -4.73 0.39 -23.28
C ARG A 327 -6.22 0.65 -23.06
N LYS A 328 -6.66 0.70 -21.79
CA LYS A 328 -8.09 0.78 -21.41
C LYS A 328 -8.93 -0.34 -22.05
N GLN A 329 -8.36 -1.53 -22.18
CA GLN A 329 -8.95 -2.71 -22.80
C GLN A 329 -8.88 -3.90 -21.83
N ASP A 330 -9.79 -4.84 -22.00
CA ASP A 330 -9.77 -6.09 -21.27
C ASP A 330 -8.51 -6.90 -21.59
N PHE A 331 -8.11 -7.75 -20.67
CA PHE A 331 -7.01 -8.68 -20.90
C PHE A 331 -7.40 -9.70 -21.95
N VAL A 332 -6.53 -9.92 -22.93
CA VAL A 332 -6.63 -10.98 -23.94
C VAL A 332 -5.35 -11.79 -23.88
N ALA A 333 -5.47 -13.11 -23.74
CA ALA A 333 -4.32 -14.01 -23.75
C ALA A 333 -3.62 -13.99 -25.12
N ALA A 334 -2.29 -14.15 -25.14
CA ALA A 334 -1.52 -14.08 -26.39
C ALA A 334 -1.99 -15.06 -27.46
N GLU A 335 -2.41 -16.27 -27.07
CA GLU A 335 -2.96 -17.29 -27.98
C GLU A 335 -4.29 -16.84 -28.63
N GLU A 336 -5.15 -16.21 -27.87
CA GLU A 336 -6.42 -15.67 -28.35
C GLU A 336 -6.21 -14.44 -29.23
N PHE A 337 -5.25 -13.59 -28.87
CA PHE A 337 -4.86 -12.43 -29.67
C PHE A 337 -4.36 -12.86 -31.06
N SER A 338 -3.48 -13.88 -31.12
CA SER A 338 -2.96 -14.41 -32.38
C SER A 338 -4.07 -15.02 -33.26
N ARG A 339 -5.07 -15.66 -32.66
CA ARG A 339 -6.26 -16.19 -33.41
C ARG A 339 -7.12 -15.05 -33.94
N ARG A 340 -7.35 -14.01 -33.19
CA ARG A 340 -8.15 -12.83 -33.62
C ARG A 340 -7.48 -12.05 -34.75
N THR A 341 -6.15 -11.91 -34.70
CA THR A 341 -5.38 -11.22 -35.76
C THR A 341 -5.20 -12.06 -37.01
N ALA A 342 -5.28 -13.38 -36.92
CA ALA A 342 -5.24 -14.26 -38.08
C ALA A 342 -6.62 -14.41 -38.78
N ALA A 343 -7.71 -14.02 -38.10
CA ALA A 343 -9.09 -14.07 -38.61
C ALA A 343 -9.61 -12.71 -39.11
N ALA A 344 -8.84 -11.63 -38.94
CA ALA A 344 -9.11 -10.29 -39.45
C ALA A 344 -8.22 -9.97 -40.66
#